data_bb0c633f191048f138847ce430c3ede6
#
_entry.id   bb0c633f191048f138847ce430c3ede6
#
_cell.length_a   1.000
_cell.length_b   1.000
_cell.length_c   1.000
_cell.angle_alpha   90.00
_cell.angle_beta   90.00
_cell.angle_gamma   90.00
#
_symmetry.space_group_name_H-M   'P 1'
#
loop_
_entity.id
_entity.type
_entity.pdbx_description
1 polymer ?
#
loop_
_entity_poly.entity_id
_entity_poly.type
_entity_poly.pdbx_seq_one_letter_code
_entity_poly.pdbx_strand_id
1 'polypeptide(L)'
;LRPDRVELHASRDAYTYDVNGKRYIIPAEDVGHLKFPNPNNDFYGLSPLQVLLRQVAIDTDATNFTRAFFNNAGVPSGLLKLKRKISSQEEADRLRTQWRGQFRGDRNWHRIAILDEDASYEVMGSSIGQMEIPELRALSESRICAAFGVPAILVGANVGLQRSTYSNYREARESFWEETLLPLYKRIEQFMMNLLSPEFPNQSGNVIKFDFSEVRALQEDEDAVVNRKLVQAQIAKELINAGFTPAAALGTAGLDT
;
A
#
# COMPACT_ATOMS: atom_id res chain seq x y z
N LEU A 1 14.94 -3.79 -20.33
CA LEU A 1 15.95 -4.53 -19.55
C LEU A 1 15.40 -4.85 -18.16
N ARG A 2 15.87 -5.94 -17.54
CA ARG A 2 15.52 -6.27 -16.14
C ARG A 2 16.32 -5.40 -15.19
N PRO A 3 15.70 -4.62 -14.31
CA PRO A 3 16.40 -3.67 -13.42
C PRO A 3 17.40 -4.35 -12.46
N ASP A 4 17.10 -5.59 -12.03
CA ASP A 4 17.94 -6.39 -11.14
C ASP A 4 19.25 -6.87 -11.76
N ARG A 5 19.41 -6.69 -13.09
CA ARG A 5 20.59 -7.08 -13.87
C ARG A 5 21.30 -5.91 -14.50
N VAL A 6 20.86 -4.70 -14.21
CA VAL A 6 21.44 -3.47 -14.76
C VAL A 6 22.11 -2.70 -13.62
N GLU A 7 23.39 -2.44 -13.78
CA GLU A 7 24.16 -1.63 -12.87
C GLU A 7 24.80 -0.45 -13.61
N LEU A 8 24.94 0.69 -12.93
CA LEU A 8 25.68 1.80 -13.48
C LEU A 8 27.16 1.40 -13.58
N HIS A 9 27.75 1.58 -14.76
CA HIS A 9 29.17 1.32 -14.95
C HIS A 9 30.04 2.29 -14.13
N ALA A 10 31.26 1.87 -13.78
CA ALA A 10 32.16 2.69 -12.96
C ALA A 10 32.50 4.04 -13.57
N SER A 11 32.51 4.14 -14.90
CA SER A 11 32.71 5.41 -15.64
C SER A 11 31.54 6.37 -15.54
N ARG A 12 30.33 5.87 -15.14
CA ARG A 12 29.06 6.61 -15.04
C ARG A 12 28.45 7.10 -16.36
N ASP A 13 29.07 6.82 -17.47
CA ASP A 13 28.63 7.12 -18.83
C ASP A 13 28.04 5.92 -19.58
N ALA A 14 27.95 4.76 -18.90
CA ALA A 14 27.40 3.54 -19.43
C ALA A 14 26.67 2.72 -18.35
N TYR A 15 25.89 1.75 -18.78
CA TYR A 15 25.25 0.73 -17.93
C TYR A 15 25.83 -0.64 -18.25
N THR A 16 26.02 -1.45 -17.21
CA THR A 16 26.40 -2.85 -17.33
C THR A 16 25.16 -3.71 -17.19
N TYR A 17 24.88 -4.51 -18.20
CA TYR A 17 23.77 -5.48 -18.20
C TYR A 17 24.32 -6.89 -18.13
N ASP A 18 24.02 -7.63 -17.07
CA ASP A 18 24.49 -9.02 -16.85
C ASP A 18 23.38 -10.02 -17.20
N VAL A 19 23.64 -10.87 -18.18
CA VAL A 19 22.74 -11.94 -18.61
C VAL A 19 23.50 -13.24 -18.73
N ASN A 20 23.16 -14.22 -17.89
CA ASN A 20 23.76 -15.56 -17.90
C ASN A 20 25.30 -15.55 -17.84
N GLY A 21 25.86 -14.65 -17.04
CA GLY A 21 27.31 -14.50 -16.89
C GLY A 21 28.00 -13.75 -18.02
N LYS A 22 27.25 -13.24 -19.00
CA LYS A 22 27.80 -12.34 -20.03
C LYS A 22 27.43 -10.90 -19.68
N ARG A 23 28.43 -10.03 -19.65
CA ARG A 23 28.29 -8.61 -19.38
C ARG A 23 28.29 -7.82 -20.68
N TYR A 24 27.27 -7.01 -20.85
CA TYR A 24 27.12 -6.05 -21.94
C TYR A 24 27.26 -4.66 -21.38
N ILE A 25 28.09 -3.84 -22.03
CA ILE A 25 28.22 -2.43 -21.68
C ILE A 25 27.38 -1.66 -22.69
N ILE A 26 26.41 -0.89 -22.20
CA ILE A 26 25.48 -0.12 -23.01
C ILE A 26 25.72 1.36 -22.71
N PRO A 27 26.01 2.22 -23.69
CA PRO A 27 26.17 3.66 -23.47
C PRO A 27 24.95 4.26 -22.77
N ALA A 28 25.17 5.26 -21.94
CA ALA A 28 24.07 5.90 -21.20
C ALA A 28 23.06 6.61 -22.11
N GLU A 29 23.50 7.06 -23.29
CA GLU A 29 22.66 7.65 -24.33
C GLU A 29 21.63 6.69 -24.91
N ASP A 30 21.93 5.39 -24.93
CA ASP A 30 21.06 4.32 -25.43
C ASP A 30 20.13 3.76 -24.33
N VAL A 31 20.18 4.28 -23.10
CA VAL A 31 19.41 3.76 -21.96
C VAL A 31 18.50 4.80 -21.38
N GLY A 32 17.22 4.63 -21.54
CA GLY A 32 16.24 5.38 -20.77
C GLY A 32 16.15 4.83 -19.34
N HIS A 33 16.42 5.69 -18.33
CA HIS A 33 16.34 5.33 -16.92
C HIS A 33 15.27 6.15 -16.21
N LEU A 34 14.06 5.58 -16.08
CA LEU A 34 12.98 6.17 -15.28
C LEU A 34 13.15 5.75 -13.81
N LYS A 35 13.37 6.72 -12.93
CA LYS A 35 13.62 6.48 -11.50
C LYS A 35 12.79 7.39 -10.62
N PHE A 36 12.36 6.91 -9.45
CA PHE A 36 11.77 7.76 -8.42
C PHE A 36 12.83 8.66 -7.76
N PRO A 37 12.45 9.84 -7.25
CA PRO A 37 13.37 10.70 -6.52
C PRO A 37 14.02 9.95 -5.35
N ASN A 38 15.32 10.16 -5.17
CA ASN A 38 16.08 9.60 -4.07
C ASN A 38 17.02 10.67 -3.51
N PRO A 39 16.73 11.23 -2.32
CA PRO A 39 17.56 12.29 -1.74
C PRO A 39 18.97 11.80 -1.32
N ASN A 40 19.16 10.47 -1.21
CA ASN A 40 20.42 9.88 -0.77
C ASN A 40 21.29 9.38 -1.92
N ASN A 41 20.76 9.32 -3.14
CA ASN A 41 21.48 8.78 -4.28
C ASN A 41 20.97 9.37 -5.60
N ASP A 42 21.82 10.09 -6.30
CA ASP A 42 21.47 10.73 -7.57
C ASP A 42 21.36 9.76 -8.74
N PHE A 43 21.92 8.56 -8.61
CA PHE A 43 22.00 7.57 -9.69
C PHE A 43 20.85 6.58 -9.66
N TYR A 44 20.43 6.13 -8.48
CA TYR A 44 19.37 5.13 -8.31
C TYR A 44 18.15 5.74 -7.61
N GLY A 45 16.98 5.33 -8.09
CA GLY A 45 15.72 5.73 -7.48
C GLY A 45 15.47 5.08 -6.12
N LEU A 46 14.62 5.71 -5.30
CA LEU A 46 14.16 5.15 -4.04
C LEU A 46 12.84 4.42 -4.27
N SER A 47 12.81 3.11 -4.02
CA SER A 47 11.57 2.34 -4.11
C SER A 47 10.63 2.66 -2.93
N PRO A 48 9.31 2.85 -3.17
CA PRO A 48 8.34 2.93 -2.08
C PRO A 48 8.41 1.73 -1.12
N LEU A 49 8.69 0.54 -1.65
CA LEU A 49 8.88 -0.67 -0.84
C LEU A 49 10.07 -0.56 0.12
N GLN A 50 11.15 0.08 -0.30
CA GLN A 50 12.34 0.25 0.55
C GLN A 50 12.04 1.11 1.78
N VAL A 51 11.20 2.13 1.62
CA VAL A 51 10.71 2.96 2.74
C VAL A 51 9.85 2.15 3.71
N LEU A 52 9.12 1.17 3.19
CA LEU A 52 8.19 0.33 3.93
C LEU A 52 8.81 -0.92 4.57
N LEU A 53 10.09 -1.22 4.34
CA LEU A 53 10.71 -2.46 4.84
C LEU A 53 10.52 -2.67 6.34
N ARG A 54 10.61 -1.61 7.14
CA ARG A 54 10.36 -1.70 8.59
C ARG A 54 8.91 -2.05 8.90
N GLN A 55 7.96 -1.50 8.15
CA GLN A 55 6.54 -1.74 8.35
C GLN A 55 6.15 -3.17 7.99
N VAL A 56 6.71 -3.68 6.89
CA VAL A 56 6.54 -5.07 6.47
C VAL A 56 7.16 -6.03 7.50
N ALA A 57 8.33 -5.69 8.06
CA ALA A 57 8.93 -6.49 9.13
C ALA A 57 8.03 -6.55 10.38
N ILE A 58 7.49 -5.42 10.84
CA ILE A 58 6.56 -5.36 11.99
C ILE A 58 5.32 -6.23 11.74
N ASP A 59 4.71 -6.16 10.55
CA ASP A 59 3.54 -6.99 10.22
C ASP A 59 3.90 -8.49 10.17
N THR A 60 5.08 -8.81 9.65
CA THR A 60 5.60 -10.17 9.64
C THR A 60 5.82 -10.69 11.05
N ASP A 61 6.41 -9.89 11.93
CA ASP A 61 6.64 -10.25 13.34
C ASP A 61 5.32 -10.43 14.09
N ALA A 62 4.34 -9.56 13.88
CA ALA A 62 3.00 -9.70 14.44
C ALA A 62 2.31 -11.01 13.98
N THR A 63 2.48 -11.36 12.71
CA THR A 63 1.97 -12.61 12.14
C THR A 63 2.67 -13.83 12.74
N ASN A 64 4.00 -13.79 12.85
CA ASN A 64 4.79 -14.86 13.46
C ASN A 64 4.47 -15.04 14.93
N PHE A 65 4.31 -13.93 15.67
CA PHE A 65 3.89 -13.96 17.08
C PHE A 65 2.51 -14.61 17.23
N THR A 66 1.53 -14.17 16.42
CA THR A 66 0.18 -14.73 16.45
C THR A 66 0.18 -16.23 16.14
N ARG A 67 0.94 -16.64 15.13
CA ARG A 67 1.12 -18.06 14.78
C ARG A 67 1.77 -18.85 15.93
N ALA A 68 2.83 -18.32 16.54
CA ALA A 68 3.50 -18.96 17.67
C ALA A 68 2.58 -19.10 18.88
N PHE A 69 1.75 -18.09 19.14
CA PHE A 69 0.76 -18.12 20.21
C PHE A 69 -0.27 -19.23 19.99
N PHE A 70 -0.83 -19.34 18.80
CA PHE A 70 -1.77 -20.43 18.47
C PHE A 70 -1.10 -21.81 18.52
N ASN A 71 0.13 -21.93 18.03
CA ASN A 71 0.89 -23.18 18.13
C ASN A 71 1.18 -23.61 19.57
N ASN A 72 1.18 -22.67 20.52
CA ASN A 72 1.29 -22.93 21.94
C ASN A 72 -0.08 -23.08 22.64
N ALA A 73 -1.12 -23.45 21.88
CA ALA A 73 -2.49 -23.63 22.36
C ALA A 73 -3.13 -22.38 23.00
N GLY A 74 -2.70 -21.20 22.58
CA GLY A 74 -3.24 -19.93 23.11
C GLY A 74 -2.86 -19.65 24.56
N VAL A 75 -1.97 -20.45 25.15
CA VAL A 75 -1.50 -20.22 26.52
C VAL A 75 -0.34 -19.24 26.53
N PRO A 76 -0.45 -18.12 27.25
CA PRO A 76 0.67 -17.21 27.41
C PRO A 76 1.87 -17.90 28.07
N SER A 77 3.08 -17.40 27.76
CA SER A 77 4.27 -17.86 28.46
C SER A 77 4.12 -17.66 29.96
N GLY A 78 4.47 -18.65 30.75
CA GLY A 78 4.31 -18.58 32.18
C GLY A 78 5.40 -19.30 32.93
N LEU A 79 5.44 -19.06 34.21
CA LEU A 79 6.33 -19.65 35.16
C LEU A 79 5.58 -20.71 35.99
N LEU A 80 6.06 -21.96 35.92
CA LEU A 80 5.61 -23.00 36.82
C LEU A 80 6.49 -22.93 38.10
N LYS A 81 5.93 -22.43 39.17
CA LYS A 81 6.61 -22.38 40.48
C LYS A 81 6.31 -23.67 41.24
N LEU A 82 7.35 -24.32 41.70
CA LEU A 82 7.27 -25.48 42.55
C LEU A 82 7.76 -25.09 43.94
N LYS A 83 7.05 -25.46 45.02
CA LYS A 83 7.48 -25.22 46.40
C LYS A 83 8.67 -26.11 46.76
N ARG A 84 8.87 -27.21 46.03
CA ARG A 84 10.02 -28.10 46.20
C ARG A 84 11.21 -27.67 45.36
N LYS A 85 12.43 -27.97 45.82
CA LYS A 85 13.66 -27.71 45.10
C LYS A 85 13.79 -28.75 43.95
N ILE A 86 14.08 -28.26 42.74
CA ILE A 86 14.44 -29.13 41.59
C ILE A 86 15.88 -29.59 41.84
N SER A 87 16.07 -30.91 41.89
CA SER A 87 17.35 -31.53 42.29
C SER A 87 18.37 -31.61 41.18
N SER A 88 17.92 -31.64 39.93
CA SER A 88 18.79 -31.75 38.75
C SER A 88 18.22 -31.09 37.50
N GLN A 89 19.10 -30.79 36.53
CA GLN A 89 18.70 -30.26 35.22
C GLN A 89 17.83 -31.25 34.46
N GLU A 90 18.07 -32.55 34.61
CA GLU A 90 17.30 -33.61 33.98
C GLU A 90 15.86 -33.65 34.47
N GLU A 91 15.61 -33.40 35.77
CA GLU A 91 14.28 -33.26 36.34
C GLU A 91 13.55 -32.03 35.76
N ALA A 92 14.24 -30.90 35.64
CA ALA A 92 13.70 -29.71 35.00
C ALA A 92 13.28 -29.98 33.54
N ASP A 93 14.09 -30.68 32.78
CA ASP A 93 13.83 -30.97 31.39
C ASP A 93 12.71 -32.01 31.21
N ARG A 94 12.55 -32.99 32.09
CA ARG A 94 11.39 -33.89 32.13
C ARG A 94 10.10 -33.11 32.37
N LEU A 95 10.09 -32.22 33.37
CA LEU A 95 8.91 -31.38 33.65
C LEU A 95 8.54 -30.50 32.45
N ARG A 96 9.53 -29.87 31.78
CA ARG A 96 9.32 -29.09 30.58
C ARG A 96 8.74 -29.94 29.43
N THR A 97 9.24 -31.16 29.27
CA THR A 97 8.78 -32.07 28.21
C THR A 97 7.35 -32.55 28.47
N GLN A 98 7.04 -32.93 29.71
CA GLN A 98 5.68 -33.30 30.12
C GLN A 98 4.69 -32.15 29.92
N TRP A 99 5.07 -30.94 30.36
CA TRP A 99 4.26 -29.74 30.17
C TRP A 99 3.99 -29.45 28.70
N ARG A 100 5.05 -29.46 27.88
CA ARG A 100 4.92 -29.29 26.43
C ARG A 100 4.03 -30.34 25.77
N GLY A 101 4.17 -31.59 26.17
CA GLY A 101 3.35 -32.69 25.63
C GLY A 101 1.86 -32.56 25.97
N GLN A 102 1.53 -31.98 27.13
CA GLN A 102 0.14 -31.81 27.54
C GLN A 102 -0.53 -30.55 27.00
N PHE A 103 0.20 -29.45 26.77
CA PHE A 103 -0.37 -28.13 26.48
C PHE A 103 0.07 -27.52 25.15
N ARG A 104 1.00 -28.14 24.44
CA ARG A 104 1.45 -27.63 23.13
C ARG A 104 0.72 -28.29 21.97
N GLY A 105 0.38 -27.46 20.95
CA GLY A 105 -0.23 -27.89 19.70
C GLY A 105 -1.76 -27.72 19.66
N ASP A 106 -2.30 -27.69 18.45
CA ASP A 106 -3.70 -27.42 18.13
C ASP A 106 -4.70 -28.41 18.75
N ARG A 107 -4.30 -29.65 18.96
CA ARG A 107 -5.13 -30.71 19.57
C ARG A 107 -5.29 -30.61 21.08
N ASN A 108 -4.51 -29.76 21.73
CA ASN A 108 -4.46 -29.62 23.19
C ASN A 108 -5.13 -28.32 23.68
N TRP A 109 -5.88 -27.64 22.85
CA TRP A 109 -6.62 -26.45 23.20
C TRP A 109 -7.65 -26.76 24.31
N HIS A 110 -7.72 -25.87 25.30
CA HIS A 110 -8.66 -25.97 26.43
C HIS A 110 -8.48 -27.18 27.34
N ARG A 111 -7.33 -27.87 27.34
CA ARG A 111 -7.07 -28.90 28.34
C ARG A 111 -6.89 -28.27 29.71
N ILE A 112 -7.57 -28.85 30.69
CA ILE A 112 -7.47 -28.44 32.10
C ILE A 112 -6.10 -28.90 32.62
N ALA A 113 -5.31 -27.94 33.16
CA ALA A 113 -4.10 -28.27 33.89
C ALA A 113 -4.45 -28.68 35.32
N ILE A 114 -4.07 -29.88 35.71
CA ILE A 114 -4.15 -30.32 37.10
C ILE A 114 -2.76 -30.10 37.67
N LEU A 115 -2.66 -29.20 38.65
CA LEU A 115 -1.43 -28.90 39.39
C LEU A 115 -1.52 -29.56 40.77
N ASP A 116 -0.39 -30.06 41.25
CA ASP A 116 -0.24 -30.56 42.60
C ASP A 116 -0.28 -29.40 43.60
N GLU A 117 -0.59 -29.65 44.89
CA GLU A 117 -0.68 -28.62 45.94
C GLU A 117 0.60 -27.75 46.05
N ASP A 118 1.72 -28.32 45.64
CA ASP A 118 3.02 -27.65 45.68
C ASP A 118 3.38 -26.88 44.37
N ALA A 119 2.49 -26.83 43.38
CA ALA A 119 2.75 -26.16 42.12
C ALA A 119 1.79 -24.99 41.90
N SER A 120 2.29 -23.86 41.44
CA SER A 120 1.50 -22.73 40.99
C SER A 120 1.98 -22.26 39.62
N TYR A 121 1.03 -21.92 38.73
CA TYR A 121 1.31 -21.37 37.43
C TYR A 121 1.05 -19.86 37.45
N GLU A 122 2.06 -19.09 37.12
CA GLU A 122 1.98 -17.63 37.00
C GLU A 122 2.20 -17.23 35.58
N VAL A 123 1.21 -16.57 34.97
CA VAL A 123 1.31 -16.10 33.60
C VAL A 123 2.30 -14.95 33.52
N MET A 124 3.33 -15.10 32.69
CA MET A 124 4.29 -14.04 32.39
C MET A 124 4.05 -13.59 30.96
N GLY A 125 3.44 -12.44 30.79
CA GLY A 125 3.19 -11.84 29.48
C GLY A 125 1.77 -11.32 29.32
N SER A 126 1.58 -10.53 28.30
CA SER A 126 0.27 -9.97 27.94
C SER A 126 -0.55 -10.96 27.10
N SER A 127 -1.86 -10.96 27.26
CA SER A 127 -2.74 -11.67 26.33
C SER A 127 -2.74 -10.99 24.96
N ILE A 128 -3.10 -11.73 23.89
CA ILE A 128 -3.22 -11.14 22.53
C ILE A 128 -4.13 -9.92 22.52
N GLY A 129 -5.23 -9.94 23.28
CA GLY A 129 -6.15 -8.82 23.41
C GLY A 129 -5.53 -7.57 24.06
N GLN A 130 -4.54 -7.73 24.92
CA GLN A 130 -3.81 -6.62 25.54
C GLN A 130 -2.70 -6.05 24.65
N MET A 131 -2.33 -6.73 23.58
CA MET A 131 -1.27 -6.31 22.66
C MET A 131 -1.77 -5.47 21.49
N GLU A 132 -3.10 -5.24 21.39
CA GLU A 132 -3.71 -4.40 20.32
C GLU A 132 -3.18 -4.76 18.91
N ILE A 133 -2.96 -6.07 18.67
CA ILE A 133 -2.43 -6.55 17.38
C ILE A 133 -3.31 -6.13 16.20
N PRO A 134 -4.66 -6.13 16.29
CA PRO A 134 -5.50 -5.63 15.20
C PRO A 134 -5.24 -4.17 14.85
N GLU A 135 -5.07 -3.31 15.85
CA GLU A 135 -4.77 -1.88 15.68
C GLU A 135 -3.39 -1.67 15.05
N LEU A 136 -2.40 -2.44 15.48
CA LEU A 136 -1.06 -2.43 14.90
C LEU A 136 -1.09 -2.82 13.41
N ARG A 137 -1.86 -3.84 13.06
CA ARG A 137 -2.05 -4.27 11.66
C ARG A 137 -2.78 -3.21 10.83
N ALA A 138 -3.85 -2.63 11.36
CA ALA A 138 -4.57 -1.55 10.70
C ALA A 138 -3.67 -0.35 10.40
N LEU A 139 -2.78 0.01 11.34
CA LEU A 139 -1.78 1.05 11.13
C LEU A 139 -0.76 0.66 10.04
N SER A 140 -0.34 -0.61 10.00
CA SER A 140 0.56 -1.13 8.97
C SER A 140 -0.07 -1.06 7.58
N GLU A 141 -1.30 -1.54 7.43
CA GLU A 141 -2.07 -1.47 6.18
C GLU A 141 -2.19 -0.02 5.69
N SER A 142 -2.55 0.90 6.58
CA SER A 142 -2.71 2.31 6.26
C SER A 142 -1.42 2.95 5.74
N ARG A 143 -0.28 2.67 6.39
CA ARG A 143 1.03 3.18 5.98
C ARG A 143 1.51 2.61 4.65
N ILE A 144 1.25 1.32 4.41
CA ILE A 144 1.57 0.67 3.14
C ILE A 144 0.76 1.32 2.01
N CYS A 145 -0.55 1.45 2.20
CA CYS A 145 -1.42 2.12 1.22
C CYS A 145 -0.96 3.55 0.93
N ALA A 146 -0.64 4.33 1.97
CA ALA A 146 -0.18 5.71 1.84
C ALA A 146 1.14 5.82 1.07
N ALA A 147 2.10 4.92 1.28
CA ALA A 147 3.39 4.96 0.59
C ALA A 147 3.29 4.64 -0.91
N PHE A 148 2.27 3.88 -1.32
CA PHE A 148 1.96 3.65 -2.73
C PHE A 148 0.95 4.65 -3.30
N GLY A 149 0.40 5.55 -2.48
CA GLY A 149 -0.65 6.48 -2.88
C GLY A 149 -1.96 5.77 -3.27
N VAL A 150 -2.24 4.59 -2.69
CA VAL A 150 -3.44 3.80 -2.99
C VAL A 150 -4.44 3.94 -1.85
N PRO A 151 -5.66 4.43 -2.08
CA PRO A 151 -6.70 4.45 -1.07
C PRO A 151 -6.99 3.04 -0.52
N ALA A 152 -7.00 2.89 0.80
CA ALA A 152 -7.14 1.60 1.49
C ALA A 152 -8.41 0.83 1.11
N ILE A 153 -9.49 1.54 0.77
CA ILE A 153 -10.77 0.96 0.33
C ILE A 153 -10.65 0.19 -0.99
N LEU A 154 -9.77 0.64 -1.90
CA LEU A 154 -9.61 0.01 -3.23
C LEU A 154 -8.89 -1.35 -3.16
N VAL A 155 -8.06 -1.55 -2.16
CA VAL A 155 -7.34 -2.82 -1.93
C VAL A 155 -8.04 -3.73 -0.93
N GLY A 156 -9.20 -3.32 -0.42
CA GLY A 156 -9.97 -4.10 0.55
C GLY A 156 -9.31 -4.19 1.93
N ALA A 157 -8.43 -3.25 2.27
CA ALA A 157 -7.83 -3.18 3.60
C ALA A 157 -8.88 -2.86 4.66
N ASN A 158 -8.77 -3.46 5.84
CA ASN A 158 -9.76 -3.32 6.93
C ASN A 158 -10.03 -1.86 7.30
N VAL A 159 -9.01 -1.04 7.32
CA VAL A 159 -9.12 0.41 7.59
C VAL A 159 -10.04 1.12 6.60
N GLY A 160 -10.01 0.70 5.32
CA GLY A 160 -10.87 1.26 4.27
C GLY A 160 -12.30 0.72 4.31
N LEU A 161 -12.49 -0.54 4.74
CA LEU A 161 -13.79 -1.21 4.72
C LEU A 161 -14.74 -0.77 5.84
N GLN A 162 -14.21 -0.36 7.00
CA GLN A 162 -15.01 0.05 8.16
C GLN A 162 -15.98 1.22 7.90
N ARG A 163 -15.71 2.02 6.88
CA ARG A 163 -16.50 3.20 6.48
C ARG A 163 -16.85 3.19 4.99
N SER A 164 -16.82 2.03 4.35
CA SER A 164 -17.06 1.92 2.91
C SER A 164 -18.52 2.03 2.57
N THR A 165 -18.84 2.99 1.69
CA THR A 165 -20.12 3.11 0.97
C THR A 165 -19.82 3.11 -0.53
N TYR A 166 -20.84 2.92 -1.37
CA TYR A 166 -20.64 2.98 -2.81
C TYR A 166 -20.12 4.34 -3.29
N SER A 167 -20.55 5.44 -2.65
CA SER A 167 -20.03 6.78 -2.97
C SER A 167 -18.56 6.91 -2.63
N ASN A 168 -18.14 6.49 -1.43
CA ASN A 168 -16.75 6.57 -1.00
C ASN A 168 -15.82 5.73 -1.88
N TYR A 169 -16.29 4.59 -2.42
CA TYR A 169 -15.50 3.78 -3.34
C TYR A 169 -15.28 4.47 -4.68
N ARG A 170 -16.30 5.16 -5.20
CA ARG A 170 -16.18 5.94 -6.43
C ARG A 170 -15.23 7.12 -6.24
N GLU A 171 -15.42 7.91 -5.20
CA GLU A 171 -14.54 9.02 -4.84
C GLU A 171 -13.10 8.56 -4.62
N ALA A 172 -12.89 7.41 -3.98
CA ALA A 172 -11.56 6.85 -3.82
C ALA A 172 -10.91 6.45 -5.14
N ARG A 173 -11.68 5.95 -6.11
CA ARG A 173 -11.15 5.65 -7.46
C ARG A 173 -10.75 6.92 -8.20
N GLU A 174 -11.56 7.96 -8.11
CA GLU A 174 -11.30 9.26 -8.70
C GLU A 174 -10.04 9.89 -8.11
N SER A 175 -9.96 10.00 -6.77
CA SER A 175 -8.77 10.47 -6.06
C SER A 175 -7.52 9.66 -6.41
N PHE A 176 -7.61 8.33 -6.52
CA PHE A 176 -6.48 7.49 -6.93
C PHE A 176 -5.98 7.81 -8.33
N TRP A 177 -6.89 8.07 -9.27
CA TRP A 177 -6.53 8.49 -10.61
C TRP A 177 -5.87 9.87 -10.61
N GLU A 178 -6.51 10.84 -9.96
CA GLU A 178 -6.06 12.24 -9.98
C GLU A 178 -4.75 12.45 -9.20
N GLU A 179 -4.63 11.87 -8.01
CA GLU A 179 -3.51 12.14 -7.11
C GLU A 179 -2.32 11.19 -7.31
N THR A 180 -2.57 9.98 -7.81
CA THR A 180 -1.51 8.97 -7.94
C THR A 180 -1.19 8.62 -9.38
N LEU A 181 -2.19 8.22 -10.17
CA LEU A 181 -1.94 7.69 -11.50
C LEU A 181 -1.60 8.79 -12.51
N LEU A 182 -2.38 9.87 -12.58
CA LEU A 182 -2.11 10.96 -13.54
C LEU A 182 -0.71 11.57 -13.37
N PRO A 183 -0.23 11.87 -12.15
CA PRO A 183 1.15 12.34 -11.97
C PRO A 183 2.20 11.31 -12.43
N LEU A 184 1.94 10.02 -12.23
CA LEU A 184 2.83 8.95 -12.69
C LEU A 184 2.86 8.88 -14.22
N TYR A 185 1.70 8.92 -14.87
CA TYR A 185 1.60 8.95 -16.34
C TYR A 185 2.28 10.17 -16.95
N LYS A 186 2.10 11.37 -16.37
CA LYS A 186 2.81 12.59 -16.81
C LYS A 186 4.33 12.44 -16.74
N ARG A 187 4.85 11.77 -15.71
CA ARG A 187 6.29 11.48 -15.63
C ARG A 187 6.74 10.52 -16.72
N ILE A 188 5.93 9.52 -17.06
CA ILE A 188 6.22 8.58 -18.16
C ILE A 188 6.16 9.32 -19.49
N GLU A 189 5.17 10.18 -19.72
CA GLU A 189 5.08 11.02 -20.91
C GLU A 189 6.35 11.87 -21.10
N GLN A 190 6.76 12.58 -20.05
CA GLN A 190 7.96 13.41 -20.10
C GLN A 190 9.23 12.58 -20.30
N PHE A 191 9.32 11.42 -19.67
CA PHE A 191 10.41 10.49 -19.89
C PHE A 191 10.48 9.99 -21.33
N MET A 192 9.35 9.58 -21.90
CA MET A 192 9.25 9.15 -23.29
C MET A 192 9.57 10.28 -24.27
N MET A 193 9.10 11.50 -23.98
CA MET A 193 9.45 12.69 -24.77
C MET A 193 10.95 12.93 -24.81
N ASN A 194 11.61 12.90 -23.64
CA ASN A 194 13.05 13.13 -23.55
C ASN A 194 13.87 12.04 -24.26
N LEU A 195 13.39 10.78 -24.22
CA LEU A 195 14.05 9.64 -24.84
C LEU A 195 13.89 9.65 -26.36
N LEU A 196 12.67 9.95 -26.86
CA LEU A 196 12.36 9.80 -28.29
C LEU A 196 12.53 11.10 -29.10
N SER A 197 12.43 12.27 -28.47
CA SER A 197 12.52 13.56 -29.20
C SER A 197 13.81 13.71 -30.03
N PRO A 198 14.98 13.28 -29.56
CA PRO A 198 16.21 13.37 -30.37
C PRO A 198 16.18 12.54 -31.65
N GLU A 199 15.43 11.44 -31.67
CA GLU A 199 15.30 10.54 -32.83
C GLU A 199 14.42 11.13 -33.95
N PHE A 200 13.58 12.14 -33.61
CA PHE A 200 12.61 12.74 -34.53
C PHE A 200 12.77 14.27 -34.66
N PRO A 201 13.93 14.77 -35.12
CA PRO A 201 14.24 16.21 -35.08
C PRO A 201 13.31 17.08 -35.96
N ASN A 202 12.67 16.48 -36.97
CA ASN A 202 11.79 17.20 -37.89
C ASN A 202 10.33 17.35 -37.40
N GLN A 203 10.04 16.87 -36.18
CA GLN A 203 8.68 16.88 -35.59
C GLN A 203 8.62 17.80 -34.39
N SER A 204 9.25 18.97 -34.46
CA SER A 204 9.19 19.99 -33.42
C SER A 204 7.74 20.39 -33.14
N GLY A 205 7.28 20.20 -31.90
CA GLY A 205 5.91 20.48 -31.46
C GLY A 205 5.03 19.25 -31.23
N ASN A 206 5.47 18.05 -31.62
CA ASN A 206 4.77 16.83 -31.26
C ASN A 206 4.91 16.54 -29.76
N VAL A 207 3.82 16.10 -29.16
CA VAL A 207 3.76 15.77 -27.74
C VAL A 207 3.23 14.34 -27.58
N ILE A 208 3.93 13.53 -26.82
CA ILE A 208 3.46 12.20 -26.42
C ILE A 208 2.55 12.38 -25.22
N LYS A 209 1.30 11.91 -25.33
CA LYS A 209 0.32 11.93 -24.24
C LYS A 209 -0.42 10.61 -24.20
N PHE A 210 -0.78 10.18 -22.99
CA PHE A 210 -1.74 9.11 -22.80
C PHE A 210 -3.16 9.67 -23.00
N ASP A 211 -4.00 8.88 -23.64
CA ASP A 211 -5.42 9.17 -23.78
C ASP A 211 -6.20 8.54 -22.61
N PHE A 212 -6.89 9.36 -21.83
CA PHE A 212 -7.70 8.94 -20.69
C PHE A 212 -9.19 9.13 -20.94
N SER A 213 -9.62 9.43 -22.18
CA SER A 213 -11.01 9.69 -22.51
C SER A 213 -11.96 8.54 -22.20
N GLU A 214 -11.47 7.30 -22.21
CA GLU A 214 -12.27 6.11 -21.90
C GLU A 214 -12.25 5.73 -20.39
N VAL A 215 -11.49 6.46 -19.58
CA VAL A 215 -11.37 6.15 -18.15
C VAL A 215 -12.57 6.68 -17.39
N ARG A 216 -13.51 5.80 -17.04
CA ARG A 216 -14.74 6.17 -16.32
C ARG A 216 -14.54 6.93 -15.01
N ALA A 217 -13.43 6.70 -14.31
CA ALA A 217 -13.13 7.38 -13.05
C ALA A 217 -12.79 8.87 -13.25
N LEU A 218 -12.42 9.28 -14.46
CA LEU A 218 -12.08 10.65 -14.84
C LEU A 218 -13.18 11.34 -15.65
N GLN A 219 -14.23 10.61 -16.00
CA GLN A 219 -15.40 11.19 -16.66
C GLN A 219 -16.32 11.83 -15.62
N GLU A 220 -16.85 12.99 -15.96
CA GLU A 220 -17.91 13.60 -15.13
C GLU A 220 -19.08 12.62 -15.01
N ASP A 221 -19.64 12.54 -13.82
CA ASP A 221 -20.83 11.74 -13.56
C ASP A 221 -21.99 12.25 -14.43
N GLU A 222 -22.62 11.37 -15.21
CA GLU A 222 -23.73 11.73 -16.08
C GLU A 222 -24.85 12.44 -15.31
N ASP A 223 -25.12 12.00 -14.07
CA ASP A 223 -26.10 12.63 -13.18
C ASP A 223 -25.66 14.05 -12.78
N ALA A 224 -24.38 14.28 -12.53
CA ALA A 224 -23.84 15.60 -12.21
C ALA A 224 -23.93 16.54 -13.43
N VAL A 225 -23.65 16.04 -14.63
CA VAL A 225 -23.79 16.79 -15.87
C VAL A 225 -25.26 17.18 -16.12
N VAL A 226 -26.18 16.24 -15.93
CA VAL A 226 -27.64 16.49 -16.10
C VAL A 226 -28.11 17.50 -15.05
N ASN A 227 -27.74 17.34 -13.79
CA ASN A 227 -28.10 18.27 -12.72
C ASN A 227 -27.54 19.67 -12.97
N ARG A 228 -26.28 19.79 -13.42
CA ARG A 228 -25.67 21.08 -13.79
C ARG A 228 -26.46 21.76 -14.92
N LYS A 229 -26.79 21.02 -15.96
CA LYS A 229 -27.62 21.55 -17.07
C LYS A 229 -29.01 21.97 -16.61
N LEU A 230 -29.64 21.23 -15.69
CA LEU A 230 -30.93 21.61 -15.12
C LEU A 230 -30.82 22.91 -14.32
N VAL A 231 -29.82 23.04 -13.46
CA VAL A 231 -29.58 24.28 -12.69
C VAL A 231 -29.28 25.45 -13.61
N GLN A 232 -28.45 25.27 -14.64
CA GLN A 232 -28.16 26.28 -15.65
C GLN A 232 -29.42 26.72 -16.39
N ALA A 233 -30.30 25.79 -16.78
CA ALA A 233 -31.57 26.11 -17.42
C ALA A 233 -32.53 26.85 -16.48
N GLN A 234 -32.56 26.52 -15.17
CA GLN A 234 -33.33 27.24 -14.17
C GLN A 234 -32.82 28.67 -13.98
N ILE A 235 -31.52 28.89 -13.88
CA ILE A 235 -30.86 30.20 -13.81
C ILE A 235 -31.24 31.05 -15.05
N ALA A 236 -31.09 30.47 -16.24
CA ALA A 236 -31.45 31.16 -17.47
C ALA A 236 -32.91 31.57 -17.48
N LYS A 237 -33.83 30.69 -17.06
CA LYS A 237 -35.27 30.99 -16.94
C LYS A 237 -35.56 32.13 -15.97
N GLU A 238 -34.91 32.13 -14.79
CA GLU A 238 -35.12 33.21 -13.80
C GLU A 238 -34.57 34.55 -14.30
N LEU A 239 -33.43 34.56 -14.97
CA LEU A 239 -32.87 35.77 -15.58
C LEU A 239 -33.78 36.35 -16.67
N ILE A 240 -34.39 35.52 -17.52
CA ILE A 240 -35.35 35.93 -18.53
C ILE A 240 -36.59 36.52 -17.84
N ASN A 241 -37.09 35.88 -16.79
CA ASN A 241 -38.25 36.41 -16.01
C ASN A 241 -37.90 37.72 -15.31
N ALA A 242 -36.66 37.98 -14.94
CA ALA A 242 -36.17 39.22 -14.38
C ALA A 242 -35.95 40.34 -15.41
N GLY A 243 -36.21 40.08 -16.71
CA GLY A 243 -36.13 41.06 -17.77
C GLY A 243 -34.79 41.10 -18.55
N PHE A 244 -33.92 40.13 -18.36
CA PHE A 244 -32.73 39.99 -19.18
C PHE A 244 -33.08 39.46 -20.58
N THR A 245 -32.31 39.87 -21.59
CA THR A 245 -32.48 39.30 -22.93
C THR A 245 -32.12 37.82 -22.94
N PRO A 246 -32.78 36.96 -23.75
CA PRO A 246 -32.50 35.53 -23.80
C PRO A 246 -31.01 35.19 -24.05
N ALA A 247 -30.38 35.94 -24.95
CA ALA A 247 -28.93 35.74 -25.26
C ALA A 247 -28.04 36.05 -24.05
N ALA A 248 -28.31 37.14 -23.31
CA ALA A 248 -27.58 37.50 -22.12
C ALA A 248 -27.80 36.49 -20.99
N ALA A 249 -29.03 35.99 -20.84
CA ALA A 249 -29.39 35.01 -19.85
C ALA A 249 -28.71 33.65 -20.09
N LEU A 250 -28.66 33.18 -21.33
CA LEU A 250 -27.98 31.93 -21.73
C LEU A 250 -26.45 32.04 -21.53
N GLY A 251 -25.84 33.14 -21.96
CA GLY A 251 -24.40 33.37 -21.74
C GLY A 251 -24.04 33.45 -20.25
N THR A 252 -24.90 34.13 -19.41
CA THR A 252 -24.65 34.21 -17.96
C THR A 252 -24.85 32.85 -17.27
N ALA A 253 -25.77 32.02 -17.77
CA ALA A 253 -26.00 30.66 -17.27
C ALA A 253 -24.93 29.64 -17.75
N GLY A 254 -24.03 30.03 -18.66
CA GLY A 254 -23.02 29.13 -19.23
C GLY A 254 -23.59 28.09 -20.21
N LEU A 255 -24.76 28.42 -20.82
CA LEU A 255 -25.37 27.64 -21.88
C LEU A 255 -24.99 28.34 -23.22
N ASP A 256 -23.90 27.90 -23.84
CA ASP A 256 -23.53 28.37 -25.16
C ASP A 256 -24.55 27.92 -26.22
N THR A 257 -24.90 28.85 -27.10
CA THR A 257 -25.83 28.62 -28.22
C THR A 257 -25.13 27.91 -29.39
#